data_c88848b325a9c0fe2e27a190adb7feb5
#
_entry.id   c88848b325a9c0fe2e27a190adb7feb5
#
_cell.length_a   1.000
_cell.length_b   1.000
_cell.length_c   1.000
_cell.angle_alpha   90.00
_cell.angle_beta   90.00
_cell.angle_gamma   90.00
#
_symmetry.space_group_name_H-M   'P 1'
#
loop_
_entity.id
_entity.type
_entity.pdbx_description
1 polymer ?
#
loop_
_entity_poly.entity_id
_entity_poly.type
_entity_poly.pdbx_seq_one_letter_code
_entity_poly.pdbx_strand_id
1 'polypeptide(L)'
;MNADNSESLLAETIKSLKKKDFSVYLNRWLRTLANHDNTTILAYFRDETPQILLADSETRAVHQNMSHVYLNGVYLLDPFYELHNSGADTNLYRMSDIAPDQFSRNQYFLEYYQRTTIIDEIAFIIWPSPQMSVHVCLGRDIRSKRRFTIRELSSAKQVLPIVETLVCEHWGNLRFSSEDHGENVLERMVRLVSETHGVQLTKRQ
;
A
#
# COMPACT_ATOMS: atom_id res chain seq x y z
N MET A 1 26.98 2.33 -3.01
CA MET A 1 26.14 1.49 -2.14
C MET A 1 26.70 0.08 -2.27
N ASN A 2 27.17 -0.53 -1.19
CA ASN A 2 27.88 -1.82 -1.24
C ASN A 2 26.88 -2.96 -1.50
N ALA A 3 27.15 -3.78 -2.52
CA ALA A 3 26.37 -4.99 -2.83
C ALA A 3 26.28 -5.91 -1.60
N ASP A 4 27.38 -6.05 -0.86
CA ASP A 4 27.46 -6.85 0.37
C ASP A 4 26.39 -6.52 1.41
N ASN A 5 25.96 -5.24 1.50
CA ASN A 5 24.92 -4.82 2.45
C ASN A 5 23.52 -5.25 1.98
N SER A 6 23.24 -5.24 0.68
CA SER A 6 21.93 -5.64 0.14
C SER A 6 21.71 -7.16 0.28
N GLU A 7 22.73 -7.96 0.00
CA GLU A 7 22.67 -9.43 0.14
C GLU A 7 22.51 -9.84 1.61
N SER A 8 23.23 -9.19 2.53
CA SER A 8 23.08 -9.41 3.97
C SER A 8 21.68 -9.09 4.45
N LEU A 9 21.08 -7.96 4.03
CA LEU A 9 19.72 -7.58 4.40
C LEU A 9 18.66 -8.50 3.78
N LEU A 10 18.89 -9.01 2.56
CA LEU A 10 18.02 -10.04 1.97
C LEU A 10 18.07 -11.32 2.82
N ALA A 11 19.26 -11.77 3.23
CA ALA A 11 19.40 -12.94 4.09
C ALA A 11 18.68 -12.77 5.44
N GLU A 12 18.76 -11.57 6.04
CA GLU A 12 17.99 -11.23 7.26
C GLU A 12 16.48 -11.26 7.00
N THR A 13 16.02 -10.74 5.86
CA THR A 13 14.62 -10.78 5.45
C THR A 13 14.13 -12.23 5.33
N ILE A 14 14.90 -13.12 4.70
CA ILE A 14 14.58 -14.55 4.58
C ILE A 14 14.51 -15.20 5.98
N LYS A 15 15.45 -14.92 6.86
CA LYS A 15 15.46 -15.46 8.24
C LYS A 15 14.29 -14.96 9.09
N SER A 16 13.69 -13.84 8.72
CA SER A 16 12.54 -13.25 9.41
C SER A 16 11.17 -13.78 8.90
N LEU A 17 11.15 -14.64 7.88
CA LEU A 17 9.91 -15.26 7.39
C LEU A 17 9.11 -15.90 8.52
N LYS A 18 7.80 -15.71 8.50
CA LYS A 18 6.82 -16.14 9.52
C LYS A 18 7.02 -15.51 10.91
N LYS A 19 7.89 -14.50 11.05
CA LYS A 19 8.09 -13.75 12.30
C LYS A 19 7.44 -12.36 12.21
N LYS A 20 7.17 -11.75 13.35
CA LYS A 20 6.48 -10.45 13.46
C LYS A 20 7.27 -9.28 12.84
N ASP A 21 8.59 -9.41 12.75
CA ASP A 21 9.51 -8.37 12.26
C ASP A 21 9.82 -8.47 10.76
N PHE A 22 9.21 -9.43 10.05
CA PHE A 22 9.42 -9.64 8.61
C PHE A 22 9.23 -8.35 7.79
N SER A 23 8.13 -7.63 7.99
CA SER A 23 7.84 -6.40 7.26
C SER A 23 8.91 -5.33 7.45
N VAL A 24 9.53 -5.26 8.63
CA VAL A 24 10.62 -4.34 8.94
C VAL A 24 11.89 -4.71 8.18
N TYR A 25 12.25 -6.00 8.14
CA TYR A 25 13.42 -6.46 7.37
C TYR A 25 13.21 -6.33 5.87
N LEU A 26 12.02 -6.65 5.36
CA LEU A 26 11.65 -6.44 3.96
C LEU A 26 11.83 -4.96 3.57
N ASN A 27 11.30 -4.04 4.38
CA ASN A 27 11.46 -2.61 4.16
C ASN A 27 12.94 -2.19 4.11
N ARG A 28 13.75 -2.65 5.06
CA ARG A 28 15.19 -2.33 5.11
C ARG A 28 15.93 -2.80 3.87
N TRP A 29 15.63 -4.01 3.41
CA TRP A 29 16.22 -4.54 2.18
C TRP A 29 15.80 -3.73 0.95
N LEU A 30 14.50 -3.48 0.77
CA LEU A 30 13.97 -2.70 -0.36
C LEU A 30 14.55 -1.28 -0.40
N ARG A 31 14.84 -0.69 0.75
CA ARG A 31 15.48 0.64 0.83
C ARG A 31 16.88 0.68 0.23
N THR A 32 17.59 -0.45 0.14
CA THR A 32 18.88 -0.54 -0.55
C THR A 32 18.75 -0.52 -2.07
N LEU A 33 17.60 -0.87 -2.61
CA LEU A 33 17.33 -0.99 -4.04
C LEU A 33 16.67 0.26 -4.62
N ALA A 34 15.65 0.73 -3.93
CA ALA A 34 14.93 1.95 -4.23
C ALA A 34 14.91 2.81 -2.97
N ASN A 35 15.84 3.77 -2.87
CA ASN A 35 15.92 4.65 -1.72
C ASN A 35 14.61 5.44 -1.57
N HIS A 36 13.80 5.11 -0.55
CA HIS A 36 12.50 5.69 -0.27
C HIS A 36 12.43 6.26 1.15
N ASP A 37 11.49 7.17 1.40
CA ASP A 37 11.37 7.89 2.68
C ASP A 37 10.34 7.23 3.60
N ASN A 38 9.35 6.57 3.02
CA ASN A 38 8.28 5.90 3.77
C ASN A 38 7.89 4.58 3.10
N THR A 39 7.29 3.71 3.89
CA THR A 39 6.74 2.42 3.45
C THR A 39 5.41 2.18 4.10
N THR A 40 4.44 1.79 3.28
CA THR A 40 3.15 1.28 3.74
C THR A 40 2.96 -0.12 3.16
N ILE A 41 2.68 -1.10 3.99
CA ILE A 41 2.30 -2.44 3.54
C ILE A 41 0.86 -2.68 3.96
N LEU A 42 0.01 -2.95 2.99
CA LEU A 42 -1.43 -3.18 3.16
C LEU A 42 -1.81 -4.55 2.60
N ALA A 43 -2.67 -5.26 3.32
CA ALA A 43 -3.39 -6.39 2.76
C ALA A 43 -4.82 -5.95 2.42
N TYR A 44 -5.22 -6.17 1.18
CA TYR A 44 -6.58 -5.97 0.70
C TYR A 44 -7.26 -7.32 0.54
N PHE A 45 -8.45 -7.43 1.09
CA PHE A 45 -9.32 -8.60 1.00
C PHE A 45 -10.57 -8.21 0.22
N ARG A 46 -11.19 -9.17 -0.45
CA ARG A 46 -12.45 -8.91 -1.14
C ARG A 46 -13.51 -8.47 -0.13
N ASP A 47 -14.18 -7.36 -0.42
CA ASP A 47 -15.32 -6.81 0.34
C ASP A 47 -15.01 -6.41 1.81
N GLU A 48 -13.72 -6.31 2.18
CA GLU A 48 -13.30 -5.96 3.54
C GLU A 48 -12.41 -4.72 3.57
N THR A 49 -12.27 -4.14 4.75
CA THR A 49 -11.35 -3.02 4.96
C THR A 49 -9.90 -3.48 4.86
N PRO A 50 -9.01 -2.69 4.24
CA PRO A 50 -7.58 -3.02 4.21
C PRO A 50 -6.99 -3.16 5.60
N GLN A 51 -6.09 -4.13 5.76
CA GLN A 51 -5.31 -4.31 6.99
C GLN A 51 -3.91 -3.71 6.82
N ILE A 52 -3.48 -2.88 7.77
CA ILE A 52 -2.13 -2.33 7.79
C ILE A 52 -1.18 -3.39 8.36
N LEU A 53 -0.18 -3.80 7.56
CA LEU A 53 0.88 -4.75 7.94
C LEU A 53 2.17 -4.03 8.33
N LEU A 54 2.41 -2.83 7.78
CA LEU A 54 3.49 -1.93 8.16
C LEU A 54 3.11 -0.49 7.79
N ALA A 55 3.42 0.45 8.67
CA ALA A 55 3.44 1.88 8.39
C ALA A 55 4.74 2.46 8.97
N ASP A 56 5.73 2.71 8.12
CA ASP A 56 7.05 3.21 8.48
C ASP A 56 7.36 4.52 7.76
N SER A 57 7.54 5.59 8.51
CA SER A 57 7.94 6.91 8.00
C SER A 57 8.52 7.78 9.10
N GLU A 58 9.56 8.53 8.77
CA GLU A 58 10.05 9.59 9.65
C GLU A 58 9.17 10.85 9.60
N THR A 59 8.37 11.01 8.53
CA THR A 59 7.43 12.14 8.38
C THR A 59 6.06 11.74 8.89
N ARG A 60 5.66 12.31 10.04
CA ARG A 60 4.37 11.99 10.68
C ARG A 60 3.16 12.19 9.73
N ALA A 61 3.19 13.23 8.89
CA ALA A 61 2.11 13.55 7.97
C ALA A 61 1.76 12.40 7.00
N VAL A 62 2.73 11.56 6.62
CA VAL A 62 2.52 10.43 5.69
C VAL A 62 1.43 9.48 6.19
N HIS A 63 1.46 9.10 7.47
CA HIS A 63 0.54 8.14 8.05
C HIS A 63 -0.47 8.73 9.03
N GLN A 64 -0.44 10.06 9.23
CA GLN A 64 -1.26 10.74 10.24
C GLN A 64 -2.76 10.46 10.08
N ASN A 65 -3.23 10.42 8.84
CA ASN A 65 -4.66 10.25 8.52
C ASN A 65 -5.00 8.81 8.09
N MET A 66 -4.07 7.87 8.20
CA MET A 66 -4.25 6.52 7.67
C MET A 66 -5.39 5.78 8.38
N SER A 67 -5.37 5.75 9.71
CA SER A 67 -6.40 5.02 10.46
C SER A 67 -7.77 5.70 10.44
N HIS A 68 -7.81 7.04 10.46
CA HIS A 68 -9.06 7.80 10.64
C HIS A 68 -9.70 8.28 9.34
N VAL A 69 -8.92 8.36 8.27
CA VAL A 69 -9.42 8.85 6.97
C VAL A 69 -9.30 7.74 5.93
N TYR A 70 -8.09 7.23 5.68
CA TYR A 70 -7.85 6.24 4.64
C TYR A 70 -8.68 4.97 4.86
N LEU A 71 -8.53 4.30 6.01
CA LEU A 71 -9.25 3.08 6.34
C LEU A 71 -10.76 3.30 6.53
N ASN A 72 -11.21 4.54 6.73
CA ASN A 72 -12.63 4.88 6.84
C ASN A 72 -13.32 5.10 5.49
N GLY A 73 -12.70 4.68 4.37
CA GLY A 73 -13.34 4.60 3.07
C GLY A 73 -12.61 5.34 1.96
N VAL A 74 -11.64 6.21 2.26
CA VAL A 74 -10.89 6.92 1.21
C VAL A 74 -10.07 5.96 0.35
N TYR A 75 -9.65 4.80 0.88
CA TYR A 75 -8.99 3.75 0.12
C TYR A 75 -9.80 3.28 -1.10
N LEU A 76 -11.13 3.41 -1.08
CA LEU A 76 -12.00 3.06 -2.23
C LEU A 76 -11.75 3.94 -3.46
N LEU A 77 -11.10 5.09 -3.28
CA LEU A 77 -10.75 6.04 -4.33
C LEU A 77 -9.26 5.95 -4.70
N ASP A 78 -8.49 5.10 -4.02
CA ASP A 78 -7.05 4.95 -4.24
C ASP A 78 -6.79 4.20 -5.56
N PRO A 79 -5.98 4.75 -6.49
CA PRO A 79 -5.60 4.05 -7.71
C PRO A 79 -4.93 2.69 -7.48
N PHE A 80 -4.20 2.51 -6.38
CA PHE A 80 -3.65 1.20 -6.02
C PHE A 80 -4.73 0.22 -5.56
N TYR A 81 -5.76 0.68 -4.85
CA TYR A 81 -6.91 -0.16 -4.51
C TYR A 81 -7.66 -0.62 -5.76
N GLU A 82 -7.79 0.24 -6.77
CA GLU A 82 -8.42 -0.13 -8.03
C GLU A 82 -7.68 -1.28 -8.73
N LEU A 83 -6.36 -1.39 -8.60
CA LEU A 83 -5.60 -2.56 -9.08
C LEU A 83 -6.00 -3.85 -8.35
N HIS A 84 -6.30 -3.79 -7.04
CA HIS A 84 -6.87 -4.93 -6.31
C HIS A 84 -8.27 -5.27 -6.85
N ASN A 85 -9.13 -4.26 -6.97
CA ASN A 85 -10.52 -4.44 -7.36
C ASN A 85 -10.67 -5.00 -8.78
N SER A 86 -9.82 -4.56 -9.70
CA SER A 86 -9.79 -5.05 -11.08
C SER A 86 -9.04 -6.38 -11.26
N GLY A 87 -8.37 -6.90 -10.23
CA GLY A 87 -7.59 -8.13 -10.31
C GLY A 87 -6.34 -7.97 -11.19
N ALA A 88 -5.67 -6.81 -11.11
CA ALA A 88 -4.47 -6.54 -11.88
C ALA A 88 -3.35 -7.56 -11.61
N ASP A 89 -2.50 -7.80 -12.61
CA ASP A 89 -1.39 -8.75 -12.50
C ASP A 89 -0.40 -8.37 -11.39
N THR A 90 0.26 -9.38 -10.80
CA THR A 90 1.43 -9.16 -9.95
C THR A 90 2.48 -8.36 -10.71
N ASN A 91 2.77 -7.14 -10.26
CA ASN A 91 3.76 -6.27 -10.89
C ASN A 91 4.19 -5.14 -9.93
N LEU A 92 5.20 -4.37 -10.38
CA LEU A 92 5.55 -3.08 -9.81
C LEU A 92 4.81 -1.98 -10.59
N TYR A 93 3.98 -1.24 -9.90
CA TYR A 93 3.21 -0.11 -10.44
C TYR A 93 3.72 1.20 -9.86
N ARG A 94 3.61 2.28 -10.64
CA ARG A 94 3.91 3.62 -10.17
C ARG A 94 2.64 4.45 -10.17
N MET A 95 2.41 5.22 -9.11
CA MET A 95 1.21 6.05 -8.97
C MET A 95 0.98 6.95 -10.19
N SER A 96 2.04 7.59 -10.71
CA SER A 96 1.93 8.46 -11.90
C SER A 96 1.48 7.75 -13.18
N ASP A 97 1.64 6.44 -13.26
CA ASP A 97 1.36 5.66 -14.47
C ASP A 97 -0.06 5.07 -14.45
N ILE A 98 -0.65 4.92 -13.25
CA ILE A 98 -1.98 4.34 -13.03
C ILE A 98 -3.02 5.37 -12.62
N ALA A 99 -2.59 6.51 -12.09
CA ALA A 99 -3.49 7.56 -11.66
C ALA A 99 -4.28 8.11 -12.86
N PRO A 100 -5.59 8.41 -12.67
CA PRO A 100 -6.42 8.93 -13.75
C PRO A 100 -5.93 10.30 -14.24
N ASP A 101 -6.32 10.66 -15.46
CA ASP A 101 -6.09 11.99 -16.00
C ASP A 101 -6.57 13.06 -14.99
N GLN A 102 -5.76 14.11 -14.80
CA GLN A 102 -6.04 15.16 -13.82
C GLN A 102 -6.11 14.67 -12.36
N PHE A 103 -5.30 13.66 -12.01
CA PHE A 103 -5.22 13.11 -10.65
C PHE A 103 -5.20 14.17 -9.54
N SER A 104 -4.46 15.28 -9.74
CA SER A 104 -4.40 16.41 -8.80
C SER A 104 -5.74 17.12 -8.54
N ARG A 105 -6.77 16.83 -9.32
CA ARG A 105 -8.13 17.40 -9.18
C ARG A 105 -9.16 16.39 -8.68
N ASN A 106 -8.77 15.11 -8.55
CA ASN A 106 -9.71 14.12 -8.05
C ASN A 106 -9.86 14.20 -6.53
N GLN A 107 -10.95 13.62 -6.03
CA GLN A 107 -11.31 13.66 -4.61
C GLN A 107 -10.26 12.98 -3.72
N TYR A 108 -9.71 11.83 -4.13
CA TYR A 108 -8.65 11.14 -3.39
C TYR A 108 -7.42 12.02 -3.18
N PHE A 109 -6.96 12.70 -4.24
CA PHE A 109 -5.82 13.60 -4.14
C PHE A 109 -6.09 14.75 -3.17
N LEU A 110 -7.22 15.45 -3.33
CA LEU A 110 -7.55 16.66 -2.55
C LEU A 110 -7.82 16.35 -1.08
N GLU A 111 -8.51 15.26 -0.79
CA GLU A 111 -8.93 14.93 0.57
C GLU A 111 -7.85 14.18 1.36
N TYR A 112 -7.05 13.38 0.69
CA TYR A 112 -6.08 12.52 1.36
C TYR A 112 -4.65 12.68 0.85
N TYR A 113 -4.38 12.33 -0.42
CA TYR A 113 -3.01 12.18 -0.93
C TYR A 113 -2.17 13.45 -0.79
N GLN A 114 -2.74 14.61 -1.07
CA GLN A 114 -2.07 15.91 -0.92
C GLN A 114 -1.58 16.18 0.51
N ARG A 115 -2.23 15.60 1.52
CA ARG A 115 -1.89 15.80 2.94
C ARG A 115 -0.80 14.87 3.43
N THR A 116 -0.44 13.85 2.65
CA THR A 116 0.59 12.87 3.03
C THR A 116 2.02 13.37 2.79
N THR A 117 2.18 14.50 2.09
CA THR A 117 3.49 15.01 1.65
C THR A 117 4.23 14.13 0.65
N ILE A 118 3.63 13.03 0.17
CA ILE A 118 4.21 12.14 -0.83
C ILE A 118 4.27 12.86 -2.18
N ILE A 119 5.41 12.77 -2.86
CA ILE A 119 5.64 13.38 -4.18
C ILE A 119 5.80 12.33 -5.30
N ASP A 120 6.07 11.09 -4.94
CA ASP A 120 6.16 9.96 -5.86
C ASP A 120 6.01 8.65 -5.08
N GLU A 121 5.33 7.67 -5.68
CA GLU A 121 5.04 6.41 -5.03
C GLU A 121 5.07 5.26 -6.03
N ILE A 122 5.63 4.12 -5.62
CA ILE A 122 5.62 2.85 -6.33
C ILE A 122 5.08 1.77 -5.41
N ALA A 123 4.41 0.78 -5.96
CA ALA A 123 3.88 -0.34 -5.20
C ALA A 123 4.13 -1.68 -5.91
N PHE A 124 4.63 -2.65 -5.16
CA PHE A 124 4.53 -4.04 -5.55
C PHE A 124 3.13 -4.53 -5.21
N ILE A 125 2.36 -4.92 -6.22
CA ILE A 125 1.06 -5.55 -6.06
C ILE A 125 1.26 -7.04 -6.23
N ILE A 126 0.95 -7.81 -5.19
CA ILE A 126 1.23 -9.24 -5.12
C ILE A 126 -0.01 -9.97 -4.63
N TRP A 127 -0.32 -11.12 -5.21
CA TRP A 127 -1.46 -11.95 -4.87
C TRP A 127 -1.05 -13.23 -4.14
N PRO A 128 -0.93 -13.23 -2.79
CA PRO A 128 -0.69 -14.46 -2.02
C PRO A 128 -1.84 -15.47 -2.12
N SER A 129 -3.04 -15.00 -2.45
CA SER A 129 -4.19 -15.85 -2.75
C SER A 129 -5.15 -15.15 -3.74
N PRO A 130 -6.06 -15.86 -4.40
CA PRO A 130 -7.02 -15.24 -5.34
C PRO A 130 -7.98 -14.22 -4.71
N GLN A 131 -8.07 -14.16 -3.38
CA GLN A 131 -8.99 -13.29 -2.66
C GLN A 131 -8.28 -12.19 -1.86
N MET A 132 -6.95 -12.18 -1.89
CA MET A 132 -6.15 -11.24 -1.12
C MET A 132 -4.94 -10.77 -1.92
N SER A 133 -4.76 -9.46 -2.04
CA SER A 133 -3.51 -8.88 -2.50
C SER A 133 -2.77 -8.17 -1.36
N VAL A 134 -1.45 -8.20 -1.43
CA VAL A 134 -0.56 -7.42 -0.55
C VAL A 134 0.12 -6.35 -1.39
N HIS A 135 -0.02 -5.11 -0.96
CA HIS A 135 0.59 -3.94 -1.60
C HIS A 135 1.75 -3.46 -0.74
N VAL A 136 2.96 -3.53 -1.29
CA VAL A 136 4.17 -2.99 -0.66
C VAL A 136 4.46 -1.64 -1.30
N CYS A 137 3.94 -0.57 -0.71
CA CYS A 137 4.05 0.79 -1.21
C CYS A 137 5.31 1.46 -0.66
N LEU A 138 6.12 2.01 -1.56
CA LEU A 138 7.35 2.73 -1.26
C LEU A 138 7.18 4.17 -1.74
N GLY A 139 7.25 5.13 -0.82
CA GLY A 139 7.00 6.53 -1.11
C GLY A 139 8.24 7.42 -0.97
N ARG A 140 8.30 8.45 -1.82
CA ARG A 140 9.17 9.60 -1.64
C ARG A 140 8.35 10.76 -1.17
N ASP A 141 8.79 11.42 -0.11
CA ASP A 141 8.17 12.64 0.38
C ASP A 141 8.96 13.91 -0.02
N ILE A 142 8.44 15.06 0.36
CA ILE A 142 9.03 16.36 0.04
C ILE A 142 10.48 16.53 0.54
N ARG A 143 10.94 15.71 1.50
CA ARG A 143 12.31 15.76 2.03
C ARG A 143 13.33 15.28 1.00
N SER A 144 12.99 14.26 0.24
CA SER A 144 13.83 13.73 -0.85
C SER A 144 14.03 14.74 -1.98
N LYS A 145 13.10 15.71 -2.17
CA LYS A 145 13.12 16.71 -3.23
C LYS A 145 13.24 16.15 -4.66
N ARG A 146 13.07 14.83 -4.83
CA ARG A 146 13.16 14.15 -6.12
C ARG A 146 12.27 12.91 -6.16
N ARG A 147 11.82 12.59 -7.34
CA ARG A 147 11.07 11.36 -7.65
C ARG A 147 12.02 10.17 -7.77
N PHE A 148 11.46 8.96 -7.86
CA PHE A 148 12.22 7.76 -8.20
C PHE A 148 12.89 7.92 -9.56
N THR A 149 14.15 7.55 -9.65
CA THR A 149 14.92 7.51 -10.88
C THR A 149 14.60 6.24 -11.67
N ILE A 150 14.84 6.25 -12.99
CA ILE A 150 14.70 5.07 -13.85
C ILE A 150 15.53 3.90 -13.32
N ARG A 151 16.73 4.16 -12.78
CA ARG A 151 17.59 3.12 -12.20
C ARG A 151 16.96 2.48 -10.96
N GLU A 152 16.38 3.27 -10.06
CA GLU A 152 15.69 2.78 -8.85
C GLU A 152 14.45 1.95 -9.24
N LEU A 153 13.66 2.43 -10.19
CA LEU A 153 12.53 1.68 -10.73
C LEU A 153 12.96 0.35 -11.36
N SER A 154 14.02 0.36 -12.15
CA SER A 154 14.57 -0.86 -12.77
C SER A 154 15.07 -1.83 -11.71
N SER A 155 15.80 -1.37 -10.69
CA SER A 155 16.29 -2.20 -9.59
C SER A 155 15.14 -2.81 -8.80
N ALA A 156 14.10 -2.03 -8.49
CA ALA A 156 12.89 -2.53 -7.83
C ALA A 156 12.17 -3.58 -8.69
N LYS A 157 12.03 -3.33 -9.99
CA LYS A 157 11.37 -4.27 -10.91
C LYS A 157 12.15 -5.59 -11.06
N GLN A 158 13.47 -5.56 -11.06
CA GLN A 158 14.31 -6.76 -11.16
C GLN A 158 14.11 -7.72 -9.98
N VAL A 159 13.80 -7.21 -8.80
CA VAL A 159 13.62 -8.04 -7.60
C VAL A 159 12.16 -8.44 -7.37
N LEU A 160 11.25 -8.06 -8.26
CA LEU A 160 9.81 -8.43 -8.15
C LEU A 160 9.60 -9.94 -7.87
N PRO A 161 10.26 -10.90 -8.58
CA PRO A 161 10.04 -12.31 -8.30
C PRO A 161 10.47 -12.73 -6.88
N ILE A 162 11.49 -12.07 -6.32
CA ILE A 162 11.95 -12.33 -4.96
C ILE A 162 10.95 -11.77 -3.96
N VAL A 163 10.49 -10.52 -4.16
CA VAL A 163 9.49 -9.88 -3.31
C VAL A 163 8.18 -10.68 -3.32
N GLU A 164 7.74 -11.11 -4.50
CA GLU A 164 6.56 -11.97 -4.66
C GLU A 164 6.68 -13.26 -3.85
N THR A 165 7.80 -13.98 -4.00
CA THR A 165 8.05 -15.22 -3.26
C THR A 165 8.03 -14.99 -1.75
N LEU A 166 8.71 -13.96 -1.26
CA LEU A 166 8.78 -13.63 0.16
C LEU A 166 7.42 -13.24 0.74
N VAL A 167 6.66 -12.43 0.02
CA VAL A 167 5.32 -11.97 0.41
C VAL A 167 4.33 -13.14 0.43
N CYS A 168 4.31 -13.96 -0.62
CA CYS A 168 3.46 -15.13 -0.70
C CYS A 168 3.79 -16.15 0.39
N GLU A 169 5.08 -16.40 0.64
CA GLU A 169 5.51 -17.30 1.70
C GLU A 169 5.13 -16.78 3.08
N HIS A 170 5.32 -15.47 3.34
CA HIS A 170 5.05 -14.90 4.66
C HIS A 170 3.56 -14.75 4.95
N TRP A 171 2.79 -14.17 4.02
CA TRP A 171 1.39 -13.81 4.21
C TRP A 171 0.38 -14.72 3.49
N GLY A 172 0.80 -15.79 2.82
CA GLY A 172 -0.10 -16.67 2.09
C GLY A 172 -1.24 -17.28 2.92
N ASN A 173 -1.05 -17.37 4.24
CA ASN A 173 -2.07 -17.84 5.19
C ASN A 173 -2.74 -16.72 5.97
N LEU A 174 -2.48 -15.45 5.63
CA LEU A 174 -3.13 -14.33 6.30
C LEU A 174 -4.64 -14.41 6.06
N ARG A 175 -5.40 -14.15 7.11
CA ARG A 175 -6.87 -14.09 7.07
C ARG A 175 -7.30 -12.73 7.58
N PHE A 176 -8.40 -12.23 7.05
CA PHE A 176 -9.03 -11.05 7.59
C PHE A 176 -9.39 -11.28 9.06
N SER A 177 -9.03 -10.33 9.94
CA SER A 177 -9.41 -10.34 11.33
C SER A 177 -10.45 -9.26 11.57
N SER A 178 -11.68 -9.66 11.89
CA SER A 178 -12.78 -8.75 12.17
C SER A 178 -12.68 -8.05 13.54
N GLU A 179 -11.66 -8.35 14.33
CA GLU A 179 -11.56 -7.84 15.71
C GLU A 179 -11.35 -6.32 15.80
N ASP A 180 -10.90 -5.67 14.72
CA ASP A 180 -10.60 -4.23 14.71
C ASP A 180 -11.63 -3.36 13.96
N HIS A 181 -12.60 -3.93 13.23
CA HIS A 181 -13.45 -3.12 12.36
C HIS A 181 -14.90 -3.65 12.29
N GLY A 182 -15.80 -3.01 13.06
CA GLY A 182 -17.20 -3.42 13.20
C GLY A 182 -18.15 -3.10 12.05
N GLU A 183 -17.68 -2.64 10.86
CA GLU A 183 -18.54 -2.19 9.77
C GLU A 183 -18.00 -2.68 8.42
N ASN A 184 -18.82 -3.34 7.60
CA ASN A 184 -18.39 -3.80 6.28
C ASN A 184 -18.30 -2.66 5.26
N VAL A 185 -17.65 -2.92 4.10
CA VAL A 185 -17.43 -1.91 3.03
C VAL A 185 -18.72 -1.25 2.58
N LEU A 186 -19.81 -2.03 2.40
CA LEU A 186 -21.10 -1.51 1.96
C LEU A 186 -21.71 -0.55 3.00
N GLU A 187 -21.65 -0.90 4.27
CA GLU A 187 -22.14 -0.05 5.35
C GLU A 187 -21.35 1.26 5.44
N ARG A 188 -20.04 1.19 5.24
CA ARG A 188 -19.18 2.39 5.14
C ARG A 188 -19.49 3.26 3.96
N MET A 189 -19.70 2.67 2.76
CA MET A 189 -20.08 3.41 1.57
C MET A 189 -21.43 4.13 1.79
N VAL A 190 -22.42 3.44 2.35
CA VAL A 190 -23.72 4.01 2.67
C VAL A 190 -23.59 5.17 3.63
N ARG A 191 -22.78 5.05 4.68
CA ARG A 191 -22.53 6.11 5.65
C ARG A 191 -21.85 7.32 4.99
N LEU A 192 -20.76 7.11 4.24
CA LEU A 192 -20.03 8.18 3.55
C LEU A 192 -20.92 8.96 2.58
N VAL A 193 -21.73 8.25 1.77
CA VAL A 193 -22.67 8.90 0.85
C VAL A 193 -23.74 9.69 1.62
N SER A 194 -24.24 9.13 2.74
CA SER A 194 -25.21 9.82 3.58
C SER A 194 -24.65 11.09 4.23
N GLU A 195 -23.42 11.04 4.73
CA GLU A 195 -22.73 12.18 5.35
C GLU A 195 -22.36 13.26 4.32
N THR A 196 -21.93 12.85 3.12
CA THR A 196 -21.44 13.79 2.09
C THR A 196 -22.57 14.46 1.33
N HIS A 197 -23.69 13.77 1.12
CA HIS A 197 -24.80 14.25 0.28
C HIS A 197 -26.13 14.44 1.03
N GLY A 198 -26.17 14.20 2.34
CA GLY A 198 -27.39 14.35 3.14
C GLY A 198 -28.54 13.39 2.73
N VAL A 199 -28.21 12.30 2.01
CA VAL A 199 -29.19 11.33 1.49
C VAL A 199 -29.22 10.11 2.40
N GLN A 200 -30.36 9.80 2.99
CA GLN A 200 -30.58 8.54 3.69
C GLN A 200 -30.80 7.41 2.67
N LEU A 201 -29.79 6.55 2.50
CA LEU A 201 -29.93 5.31 1.73
C LEU A 201 -30.59 4.24 2.61
N THR A 202 -31.81 3.84 2.27
CA THR A 202 -32.51 2.73 2.93
C THR A 202 -32.15 1.40 2.28
N LYS A 203 -31.84 0.38 3.08
CA LYS A 203 -31.74 -1.02 2.60
C LYS A 203 -33.08 -1.39 1.95
N ARG A 204 -33.12 -1.62 0.65
CA ARG A 204 -34.20 -2.41 0.06
C ARG A 204 -33.99 -3.86 0.46
N GLN A 205 -35.02 -4.44 1.07
CA GLN A 205 -35.11 -5.89 1.28
C GLN A 205 -35.15 -6.63 -0.05
#